data_1bc8e3c798d45ecf8a67e4e1b8b01389
#
_entry.id   1bc8e3c798d45ecf8a67e4e1b8b01389
#
_cell.length_a   1.000
_cell.length_b   1.000
_cell.length_c   1.000
_cell.angle_alpha   90.00
_cell.angle_beta   90.00
_cell.angle_gamma   90.00
#
_symmetry.space_group_name_H-M   'P 1'
#
loop_
_entity.id
_entity.type
_entity.pdbx_description
1 polymer ?
#
loop_
_entity_poly.entity_id
_entity_poly.type
_entity_poly.pdbx_seq_one_letter_code
_entity_poly.pdbx_strand_id
1 'polypeptide(L)'
;MLATEADGDLYTVLWTDDILAECTYHLRKANPRWEGGQISRIRESIEEVFPDGRVRDFVVEGGALDEGDQHVHAAAVAGGADLILTMNVEDFPGGDECPYEVYTPGEFFTLVWDSAPGLVERVCREMDRYWSRKGHPYSIAERLRSAEKSAAMQEFARRAARVLCDR
;
A
#
# COMPACT_ATOMS: atom_id res chain seq x y z
N MET A 1 -3.53 -1.30 8.15
CA MET A 1 -2.11 -1.51 8.14
C MET A 1 -1.86 -2.95 8.38
N LEU A 2 -1.31 -3.62 7.40
CA LEU A 2 -1.21 -5.09 7.34
C LEU A 2 0.06 -5.55 7.95
N ALA A 3 0.88 -5.14 8.52
CA ALA A 3 2.04 -5.79 9.10
C ALA A 3 2.47 -4.98 10.26
N THR A 4 2.27 -5.37 11.38
CA THR A 4 3.03 -4.71 12.39
C THR A 4 3.17 -5.54 13.63
N GLU A 5 4.34 -5.53 14.08
CA GLU A 5 4.80 -5.59 15.44
C GLU A 5 4.51 -6.87 16.26
N ALA A 6 3.41 -7.56 16.02
CA ALA A 6 3.09 -8.68 16.91
C ALA A 6 3.58 -10.04 16.45
N ASP A 7 3.89 -10.24 15.15
CA ASP A 7 4.13 -11.58 14.61
C ASP A 7 5.19 -11.67 13.49
N GLY A 8 6.10 -10.75 13.43
CA GLY A 8 7.18 -10.73 12.44
C GLY A 8 6.84 -9.86 11.23
N ASP A 9 7.75 -9.00 10.90
CA ASP A 9 7.66 -8.09 9.76
C ASP A 9 7.65 -8.88 8.46
N LEU A 10 6.50 -8.96 7.78
CA LEU A 10 6.39 -9.62 6.49
C LEU A 10 7.01 -8.79 5.36
N TYR A 11 7.08 -7.48 5.56
CA TYR A 11 7.65 -6.54 4.61
C TYR A 11 7.97 -5.21 5.30
N THR A 12 8.90 -4.48 4.71
CA THR A 12 9.20 -3.10 5.09
C THR A 12 8.71 -2.16 4.01
N VAL A 13 8.04 -1.08 4.39
CA VAL A 13 7.64 -0.05 3.44
C VAL A 13 8.76 0.97 3.30
N LEU A 14 9.27 1.11 2.06
CA LEU A 14 10.17 2.20 1.70
C LEU A 14 9.36 3.41 1.24
N TRP A 15 9.82 4.59 1.59
CA TRP A 15 9.15 5.83 1.25
C TRP A 15 10.14 7.01 1.15
N THR A 16 9.74 8.04 0.40
CA THR A 16 10.50 9.30 0.29
C THR A 16 9.60 10.48 0.64
N ASP A 17 10.20 11.63 0.87
CA ASP A 17 9.42 12.87 1.07
C ASP A 17 8.60 13.23 -0.18
N ASP A 18 9.14 12.95 -1.38
CA ASP A 18 8.46 13.22 -2.65
C ASP A 18 7.22 12.33 -2.81
N ILE A 19 7.35 11.02 -2.57
CA ILE A 19 6.21 10.07 -2.57
C ILE A 19 5.15 10.50 -1.56
N LEU A 20 5.54 10.88 -0.33
CA LEU A 20 4.58 11.33 0.67
C LEU A 20 3.93 12.68 0.32
N ALA A 21 4.67 13.58 -0.34
CA ALA A 21 4.12 14.84 -0.82
C ALA A 21 3.06 14.61 -1.91
N GLU A 22 3.34 13.72 -2.86
CA GLU A 22 2.40 13.33 -3.90
C GLU A 22 1.16 12.64 -3.31
N CYS A 23 1.33 11.66 -2.44
CA CYS A 23 0.23 11.02 -1.72
C CYS A 23 -0.65 12.06 -0.99
N THR A 24 -0.02 13.02 -0.31
CA THR A 24 -0.71 14.09 0.40
C THR A 24 -1.51 14.97 -0.56
N TYR A 25 -0.94 15.32 -1.71
CA TYR A 25 -1.61 16.09 -2.74
C TYR A 25 -2.84 15.35 -3.27
N HIS A 26 -2.71 14.08 -3.64
CA HIS A 26 -3.82 13.28 -4.15
C HIS A 26 -4.91 13.05 -3.09
N LEU A 27 -4.53 12.80 -1.84
CA LEU A 27 -5.49 12.70 -0.74
C LEU A 27 -6.28 13.99 -0.55
N ARG A 28 -5.63 15.15 -0.63
CA ARG A 28 -6.27 16.45 -0.54
C ARG A 28 -7.25 16.67 -1.70
N LYS A 29 -6.83 16.33 -2.91
CA LYS A 29 -7.67 16.46 -4.12
C LYS A 29 -8.90 15.57 -4.05
N ALA A 30 -8.75 14.34 -3.58
CA ALA A 30 -9.85 13.39 -3.43
C ALA A 30 -10.80 13.74 -2.26
N ASN A 31 -10.27 14.42 -1.23
CA ASN A 31 -10.99 14.72 0.00
C ASN A 31 -10.91 16.21 0.36
N PRO A 32 -11.48 17.10 -0.43
CA PRO A 32 -11.32 18.55 -0.26
C PRO A 32 -11.88 19.09 1.07
N ARG A 33 -12.77 18.33 1.72
CA ARG A 33 -13.39 18.69 3.01
C ARG A 33 -12.61 18.18 4.23
N TRP A 34 -11.57 17.39 4.04
CA TRP A 34 -10.78 16.93 5.17
C TRP A 34 -9.97 18.08 5.78
N GLU A 35 -9.91 18.11 7.09
CA GLU A 35 -9.07 19.06 7.82
C GLU A 35 -7.58 18.77 7.57
N GLY A 36 -6.73 19.78 7.66
CA GLY A 36 -5.30 19.64 7.47
C GLY A 36 -4.68 18.57 8.39
N GLY A 37 -5.10 18.54 9.65
CA GLY A 37 -4.64 17.56 10.62
C GLY A 37 -4.99 16.09 10.30
N GLN A 38 -6.01 15.81 9.47
CA GLN A 38 -6.31 14.45 9.05
C GLN A 38 -5.27 13.92 8.06
N ILE A 39 -4.83 14.78 7.14
CA ILE A 39 -3.80 14.43 6.14
C ILE A 39 -2.43 14.32 6.80
N SER A 40 -2.07 15.26 7.68
CA SER A 40 -0.80 15.21 8.43
C SER A 40 -0.66 13.93 9.24
N ARG A 41 -1.74 13.48 9.89
CA ARG A 41 -1.72 12.21 10.65
C ARG A 41 -1.45 10.98 9.79
N ILE A 42 -1.85 10.98 8.53
CA ILE A 42 -1.55 9.85 7.62
C ILE A 42 -0.04 9.80 7.37
N ARG A 43 0.57 10.94 7.08
CA ARG A 43 2.01 11.06 6.92
C ARG A 43 2.75 10.64 8.20
N GLU A 44 2.41 11.25 9.33
CA GLU A 44 2.98 10.94 10.64
C GLU A 44 2.89 9.44 10.98
N SER A 45 1.76 8.80 10.63
CA SER A 45 1.58 7.37 10.85
C SER A 45 2.51 6.49 10.00
N ILE A 46 2.86 6.92 8.79
CA ILE A 46 3.81 6.21 7.94
C ILE A 46 5.22 6.36 8.52
N GLU A 47 5.61 7.58 8.88
CA GLU A 47 6.91 7.89 9.49
C GLU A 47 7.11 7.16 10.82
N GLU A 48 6.04 7.06 11.64
CA GLU A 48 6.08 6.37 12.94
C GLU A 48 6.19 4.84 12.80
N VAL A 49 5.47 4.27 11.84
CA VAL A 49 5.41 2.80 11.68
C VAL A 49 6.62 2.27 10.90
N PHE A 50 7.16 3.04 9.96
CA PHE A 50 8.29 2.67 9.13
C PHE A 50 9.44 3.68 9.21
N PRO A 51 10.02 3.92 10.40
CA PRO A 51 11.05 4.95 10.59
C PRO A 51 12.32 4.67 9.77
N ASP A 52 12.66 3.41 9.60
CA ASP A 52 13.85 2.95 8.87
C ASP A 52 13.62 2.81 7.36
N GLY A 53 12.36 2.97 6.91
CA GLY A 53 11.99 2.86 5.49
C GLY A 53 12.22 4.12 4.67
N ARG A 54 12.75 5.19 5.25
CA ARG A 54 12.95 6.46 4.56
C ARG A 54 14.19 6.45 3.67
N VAL A 55 13.98 6.48 2.35
CA VAL A 55 15.06 6.62 1.36
C VAL A 55 15.34 8.11 1.11
N ARG A 56 16.61 8.53 1.24
CA ARG A 56 17.03 9.94 1.12
C ARG A 56 18.05 10.15 0.00
N ASP A 57 18.97 9.22 -0.13
CA ASP A 57 20.11 9.36 -1.03
C ASP A 57 19.83 8.68 -2.38
N PHE A 58 19.06 9.37 -3.22
CA PHE A 58 18.79 8.93 -4.59
C PHE A 58 18.87 10.11 -5.57
N VAL A 59 19.18 9.81 -6.81
CA VAL A 59 19.25 10.80 -7.89
C VAL A 59 18.26 10.39 -8.98
N VAL A 60 17.39 11.32 -9.34
CA VAL A 60 16.46 11.13 -10.45
C VAL A 60 17.21 11.38 -11.75
N GLU A 61 17.51 10.33 -12.49
CA GLU A 61 18.08 10.42 -13.82
C GLU A 61 16.95 10.38 -14.83
N GLY A 62 16.92 11.36 -15.73
CA GLY A 62 15.92 11.39 -16.81
C GLY A 62 16.03 10.15 -17.67
N GLY A 63 14.92 9.54 -18.06
CA GLY A 63 14.87 8.30 -18.82
C GLY A 63 13.56 8.11 -19.57
N ALA A 64 13.28 6.87 -19.95
CA ALA A 64 12.08 6.48 -20.71
C ALA A 64 10.78 6.48 -19.89
N LEU A 65 10.89 6.64 -18.56
CA LEU A 65 9.73 6.69 -17.67
C LEU A 65 9.03 8.04 -17.74
N ASP A 66 7.74 8.06 -17.43
CA ASP A 66 7.01 9.31 -17.19
C ASP A 66 7.73 10.13 -16.11
N GLU A 67 7.77 11.45 -16.31
CA GLU A 67 8.42 12.37 -15.35
C GLU A 67 7.86 12.23 -13.93
N GLY A 68 6.58 11.88 -13.81
CA GLY A 68 5.90 11.64 -12.53
C GLY A 68 6.43 10.42 -11.77
N ASP A 69 6.88 9.38 -12.46
CA ASP A 69 7.25 8.09 -11.87
C ASP A 69 8.77 7.89 -11.71
N GLN A 70 9.58 8.77 -12.30
CA GLN A 70 11.05 8.68 -12.24
C GLN A 70 11.59 8.70 -10.82
N HIS A 71 11.02 9.52 -9.94
CA HIS A 71 11.45 9.62 -8.54
C HIS A 71 11.13 8.33 -7.75
N VAL A 72 10.03 7.66 -8.07
CA VAL A 72 9.66 6.37 -7.44
C VAL A 72 10.64 5.28 -7.85
N HIS A 73 10.95 5.19 -9.16
CA HIS A 73 11.96 4.28 -9.69
C HIS A 73 13.33 4.51 -9.05
N ALA A 74 13.81 5.76 -9.05
CA ALA A 74 15.11 6.11 -8.48
C ALA A 74 15.20 5.75 -6.98
N ALA A 75 14.15 6.02 -6.23
CA ALA A 75 14.06 5.66 -4.82
C ALA A 75 14.03 4.13 -4.60
N ALA A 76 13.32 3.39 -5.44
CA ALA A 76 13.27 1.93 -5.34
C ALA A 76 14.65 1.30 -5.58
N VAL A 77 15.36 1.75 -6.61
CA VAL A 77 16.72 1.29 -6.91
C VAL A 77 17.68 1.64 -5.78
N ALA A 78 17.69 2.89 -5.32
CA ALA A 78 18.60 3.35 -4.27
C ALA A 78 18.29 2.71 -2.91
N GLY A 79 17.02 2.46 -2.61
CA GLY A 79 16.58 1.83 -1.38
C GLY A 79 16.69 0.30 -1.38
N GLY A 80 17.04 -0.30 -2.53
CA GLY A 80 17.10 -1.76 -2.68
C GLY A 80 15.73 -2.42 -2.50
N ALA A 81 14.67 -1.80 -3.05
CA ALA A 81 13.32 -2.36 -2.98
C ALA A 81 13.23 -3.67 -3.76
N ASP A 82 12.59 -4.67 -3.19
CA ASP A 82 12.26 -5.92 -3.88
C ASP A 82 11.06 -5.75 -4.81
N LEU A 83 10.16 -4.81 -4.48
CA LEU A 83 8.97 -4.53 -5.29
C LEU A 83 8.50 -3.08 -5.20
N ILE A 84 7.85 -2.62 -6.27
CA ILE A 84 7.06 -1.39 -6.32
C ILE A 84 5.58 -1.76 -6.29
N LEU A 85 4.83 -1.03 -5.47
CA LEU A 85 3.38 -1.17 -5.35
C LEU A 85 2.69 0.01 -6.03
N THR A 86 2.03 -0.24 -7.16
CA THR A 86 1.38 0.80 -7.97
C THR A 86 0.10 0.32 -8.62
N MET A 87 -0.78 1.25 -8.97
CA MET A 87 -1.95 0.97 -9.83
C MET A 87 -1.57 1.02 -11.33
N ASN A 88 -0.47 1.66 -11.67
CA ASN A 88 -0.01 1.92 -13.03
C ASN A 88 1.21 1.05 -13.34
N VAL A 89 1.01 -0.27 -13.38
CA VAL A 89 2.10 -1.25 -13.58
C VAL A 89 2.83 -1.02 -14.90
N GLU A 90 2.11 -0.60 -15.94
CA GLU A 90 2.64 -0.33 -17.29
C GLU A 90 3.57 0.89 -17.38
N ASP A 91 3.55 1.78 -16.39
CA ASP A 91 4.41 2.96 -16.34
C ASP A 91 5.82 2.63 -15.80
N PHE A 92 6.03 1.41 -15.31
CA PHE A 92 7.31 0.96 -14.77
C PHE A 92 7.95 -0.09 -15.66
N PRO A 93 9.30 -0.10 -15.77
CA PRO A 93 9.99 -1.14 -16.51
C PRO A 93 9.77 -2.49 -15.84
N GLY A 94 9.50 -3.49 -16.65
CA GLY A 94 9.37 -4.88 -16.21
C GLY A 94 10.46 -5.77 -16.77
N GLY A 95 10.57 -6.98 -16.24
CA GLY A 95 11.45 -8.02 -16.73
C GLY A 95 12.76 -8.17 -15.94
N ASP A 96 13.58 -9.11 -16.39
CA ASP A 96 14.79 -9.58 -15.69
C ASP A 96 15.88 -8.52 -15.49
N GLU A 97 15.81 -7.40 -16.21
CA GLU A 97 16.77 -6.30 -16.10
C GLU A 97 16.39 -5.29 -14.98
N CYS A 98 15.18 -5.41 -14.44
CA CYS A 98 14.72 -4.52 -13.37
C CYS A 98 15.06 -5.12 -12.00
N PRO A 99 15.65 -4.34 -11.08
CA PRO A 99 16.05 -4.85 -9.76
C PRO A 99 14.88 -5.09 -8.80
N TYR A 100 13.65 -4.76 -9.20
CA TYR A 100 12.42 -4.94 -8.43
C TYR A 100 11.30 -5.50 -9.30
N GLU A 101 10.31 -6.10 -8.66
CA GLU A 101 9.07 -6.49 -9.30
C GLU A 101 8.00 -5.38 -9.14
N VAL A 102 7.01 -5.35 -10.05
CA VAL A 102 5.93 -4.36 -10.00
C VAL A 102 4.60 -5.07 -9.77
N TYR A 103 3.94 -4.73 -8.68
CA TYR A 103 2.67 -5.32 -8.28
C TYR A 103 1.56 -4.28 -8.14
N THR A 104 0.36 -4.68 -8.49
CA THR A 104 -0.85 -3.98 -8.03
C THR A 104 -1.10 -4.26 -6.55
N PRO A 105 -1.86 -3.41 -5.84
CA PRO A 105 -2.27 -3.68 -4.46
C PRO A 105 -2.97 -5.03 -4.29
N GLY A 106 -3.80 -5.44 -5.25
CA GLY A 106 -4.49 -6.73 -5.21
C GLY A 106 -3.56 -7.93 -5.28
N GLU A 107 -2.55 -7.88 -6.15
CA GLU A 107 -1.51 -8.91 -6.26
C GLU A 107 -0.67 -8.98 -5.00
N PHE A 108 -0.23 -7.84 -4.49
CA PHE A 108 0.54 -7.76 -3.25
C PHE A 108 -0.24 -8.33 -2.05
N PHE A 109 -1.50 -7.95 -1.87
CA PHE A 109 -2.30 -8.49 -0.78
C PHE A 109 -2.54 -9.98 -0.90
N THR A 110 -2.65 -10.50 -2.13
CA THR A 110 -2.74 -11.94 -2.37
C THR A 110 -1.45 -12.66 -1.99
N LEU A 111 -0.30 -12.11 -2.38
CA LEU A 111 1.02 -12.62 -2.01
C LEU A 111 1.18 -12.69 -0.47
N VAL A 112 0.84 -11.60 0.22
CA VAL A 112 0.90 -11.54 1.69
C VAL A 112 -0.06 -12.55 2.33
N TRP A 113 -1.25 -12.72 1.77
CA TRP A 113 -2.19 -13.74 2.25
C TRP A 113 -1.63 -15.15 2.12
N ASP A 114 -1.09 -15.48 0.96
CA ASP A 114 -0.56 -16.82 0.69
C ASP A 114 0.68 -17.12 1.55
N SER A 115 1.46 -16.08 1.91
CA SER A 115 2.64 -16.20 2.79
C SER A 115 2.27 -16.34 4.27
N ALA A 116 1.24 -15.64 4.75
CA ALA A 116 0.86 -15.59 6.17
C ALA A 116 -0.66 -15.50 6.38
N PRO A 117 -1.42 -16.54 6.01
CA PRO A 117 -2.89 -16.49 6.01
C PRO A 117 -3.48 -16.16 7.37
N GLY A 118 -3.00 -16.77 8.44
CA GLY A 118 -3.51 -16.53 9.80
C GLY A 118 -3.32 -15.08 10.28
N LEU A 119 -2.22 -14.44 9.89
CA LEU A 119 -1.97 -13.03 10.18
C LEU A 119 -2.96 -12.14 9.43
N VAL A 120 -3.10 -12.35 8.12
CA VAL A 120 -4.00 -11.55 7.28
C VAL A 120 -5.45 -11.69 7.73
N GLU A 121 -5.89 -12.90 8.08
CA GLU A 121 -7.23 -13.13 8.63
C GLU A 121 -7.47 -12.34 9.92
N ARG A 122 -6.51 -12.34 10.84
CA ARG A 122 -6.58 -11.56 12.08
C ARG A 122 -6.69 -10.07 11.77
N VAL A 123 -5.82 -9.55 10.90
CA VAL A 123 -5.84 -8.14 10.48
C VAL A 123 -7.17 -7.76 9.83
N CYS A 124 -7.73 -8.59 8.96
CA CYS A 124 -9.05 -8.36 8.36
C CYS A 124 -10.14 -8.23 9.43
N ARG A 125 -10.15 -9.12 10.43
CA ARG A 125 -11.11 -9.05 11.56
C ARG A 125 -10.92 -7.80 12.41
N GLU A 126 -9.70 -7.40 12.68
CA GLU A 126 -9.39 -6.19 13.47
C GLU A 126 -9.80 -4.92 12.73
N MET A 127 -9.48 -4.82 11.45
CA MET A 127 -9.89 -3.69 10.61
C MET A 127 -11.42 -3.60 10.50
N ASP A 128 -12.09 -4.71 10.29
CA ASP A 128 -13.55 -4.74 10.22
C ASP A 128 -14.20 -4.26 11.52
N ARG A 129 -13.69 -4.72 12.69
CA ARG A 129 -14.13 -4.25 14.00
C ARG A 129 -13.85 -2.76 14.22
N TYR A 130 -12.68 -2.28 13.78
CA TYR A 130 -12.31 -0.87 13.90
C TYR A 130 -13.28 0.01 13.11
N TRP A 131 -13.52 -0.30 11.84
CA TRP A 131 -14.40 0.48 10.98
C TRP A 131 -15.87 0.39 11.41
N SER A 132 -16.33 -0.78 11.85
CA SER A 132 -17.68 -0.96 12.43
C SER A 132 -17.90 -0.08 13.66
N ARG A 133 -16.92 -0.01 14.55
CA ARG A 133 -16.96 0.90 15.72
C ARG A 133 -16.96 2.38 15.34
N LYS A 134 -16.41 2.74 14.19
CA LYS A 134 -16.46 4.10 13.64
C LYS A 134 -17.77 4.41 12.90
N GLY A 135 -18.71 3.48 12.87
CA GLY A 135 -20.01 3.66 12.25
C GLY A 135 -19.98 3.56 10.72
N HIS A 136 -18.96 2.95 10.14
CA HIS A 136 -18.93 2.72 8.69
C HIS A 136 -19.92 1.61 8.32
N PRO A 137 -20.77 1.83 7.31
CA PRO A 137 -21.84 0.89 6.94
C PRO A 137 -21.34 -0.34 6.16
N TYR A 138 -20.12 -0.28 5.66
CA TYR A 138 -19.54 -1.33 4.80
C TYR A 138 -18.45 -2.11 5.53
N SER A 139 -18.44 -3.43 5.34
CA SER A 139 -17.34 -4.30 5.76
C SER A 139 -16.04 -3.95 5.05
N ILE A 140 -14.91 -4.38 5.62
CA ILE A 140 -13.62 -4.22 4.94
C ILE A 140 -13.59 -4.90 3.58
N ALA A 141 -14.23 -6.05 3.42
CA ALA A 141 -14.29 -6.76 2.14
C ALA A 141 -15.05 -5.98 1.06
N GLU A 142 -16.14 -5.30 1.41
CA GLU A 142 -16.88 -4.43 0.48
C GLU A 142 -16.07 -3.20 0.07
N ARG A 143 -15.33 -2.63 1.00
CA ARG A 143 -14.45 -1.49 0.74
C ARG A 143 -13.31 -1.87 -0.20
N LEU A 144 -12.67 -3.01 -0.01
CA LEU A 144 -11.62 -3.53 -0.88
C LEU A 144 -12.13 -3.77 -2.30
N ARG A 145 -13.31 -4.39 -2.47
CA ARG A 145 -13.94 -4.56 -3.79
C ARG A 145 -14.21 -3.26 -4.53
N SER A 146 -14.50 -2.20 -3.80
CA SER A 146 -14.76 -0.90 -4.41
C SER A 146 -13.49 -0.10 -4.72
N ALA A 147 -12.40 -0.36 -3.99
CA ALA A 147 -11.15 0.34 -4.14
C ALA A 147 -10.42 -0.02 -5.44
N GLU A 148 -10.41 -1.31 -5.79
CA GLU A 148 -9.72 -1.80 -6.99
C GLU A 148 -10.55 -2.88 -7.69
N LYS A 149 -10.58 -2.86 -9.03
CA LYS A 149 -11.39 -3.78 -9.85
C LYS A 149 -10.61 -4.95 -10.42
N SER A 150 -9.32 -5.06 -10.14
CA SER A 150 -8.50 -6.20 -10.59
C SER A 150 -9.03 -7.54 -10.08
N ALA A 151 -8.74 -8.60 -10.83
CA ALA A 151 -9.11 -9.96 -10.43
C ALA A 151 -8.47 -10.35 -9.09
N ALA A 152 -7.22 -9.92 -8.86
CA ALA A 152 -6.48 -10.20 -7.64
C ALA A 152 -7.16 -9.54 -6.42
N MET A 153 -7.53 -8.27 -6.49
CA MET A 153 -8.24 -7.59 -5.40
C MET A 153 -9.62 -8.19 -5.16
N GLN A 154 -10.34 -8.58 -6.22
CA GLN A 154 -11.65 -9.23 -6.08
C GLN A 154 -11.53 -10.58 -5.38
N GLU A 155 -10.47 -11.35 -5.66
CA GLU A 155 -10.17 -12.61 -4.97
C GLU A 155 -9.81 -12.38 -3.50
N PHE A 156 -8.90 -11.43 -3.23
CA PHE A 156 -8.54 -11.06 -1.86
C PHE A 156 -9.79 -10.66 -1.04
N ALA A 157 -10.62 -9.79 -1.61
CA ALA A 157 -11.87 -9.35 -0.96
C ALA A 157 -12.87 -10.51 -0.72
N ARG A 158 -12.91 -11.52 -1.61
CA ARG A 158 -13.71 -12.73 -1.40
C ARG A 158 -13.19 -13.57 -0.23
N ARG A 159 -11.87 -13.75 -0.13
CA ARG A 159 -11.23 -14.44 1.00
C ARG A 159 -11.53 -13.71 2.31
N ALA A 160 -11.34 -12.39 2.35
CA ALA A 160 -11.66 -11.55 3.51
C ALA A 160 -13.14 -11.67 3.92
N ALA A 161 -14.08 -11.67 2.96
CA ALA A 161 -15.50 -11.84 3.25
C ALA A 161 -15.82 -13.18 3.92
N ARG A 162 -15.21 -14.29 3.47
CA ARG A 162 -15.38 -15.61 4.10
C ARG A 162 -14.93 -15.58 5.56
N VAL A 163 -13.74 -15.05 5.83
CA VAL A 163 -13.19 -14.92 7.18
C VAL A 163 -14.08 -14.11 8.13
N LEU A 164 -14.78 -13.11 7.60
CA LEU A 164 -15.70 -12.27 8.37
C LEU A 164 -17.07 -12.93 8.59
N CYS A 165 -17.47 -13.88 7.73
CA CYS A 165 -18.70 -14.65 7.87
C CYS A 165 -18.57 -15.83 8.86
N ASP A 166 -17.37 -16.39 9.00
CA ASP A 166 -17.07 -17.52 9.90
C ASP A 166 -16.89 -17.06 11.35
N ARG A 167 -17.95 -16.49 11.92
CA ARG A 167 -18.03 -16.03 13.32
C ARG A 167 -18.70 -17.04 14.21
#